data_148da668cf4fd3d72e155a39216653a4
#
_entry.id   148da668cf4fd3d72e155a39216653a4
#
_cell.length_a   1.000
_cell.length_b   1.000
_cell.length_c   1.000
_cell.angle_alpha   90.00
_cell.angle_beta   90.00
_cell.angle_gamma   90.00
#
_symmetry.space_group_name_H-M   'P 1'
#
loop_
_entity.id
_entity.type
_entity.pdbx_description
1 polymer ?
#
loop_
_entity_poly.entity_id
_entity_poly.type
_entity_poly.pdbx_seq_one_letter_code
_entity_poly.pdbx_strand_id
1 'polypeptide(L)'
;VGFVSIEECNPNVSELGWFAVADDRQGEGIGTELLAEVYDDRRAAGVELLSVKTLADTVESENYARTRAFYEKEGFRHVETIDPFPGWDPGNPCAIYVKPL
;
A
#
# COMPACT_ATOMS: atom_id res chain seq x y z
N VAL A 1 -13.79 -7.01 9.58
CA VAL A 1 -13.98 -7.00 8.14
C VAL A 1 -12.75 -6.53 7.37
N GLY A 2 -11.88 -5.78 8.02
CA GLY A 2 -10.62 -5.36 7.42
C GLY A 2 -9.62 -4.95 8.48
N PHE A 3 -8.34 -4.87 8.08
CA PHE A 3 -7.29 -4.41 8.97
C PHE A 3 -6.15 -3.80 8.17
N VAL A 4 -5.37 -2.98 8.85
CA VAL A 4 -4.17 -2.38 8.30
C VAL A 4 -3.12 -2.32 9.40
N SER A 5 -1.86 -2.59 9.04
CA SER A 5 -0.74 -2.40 9.94
C SER A 5 0.19 -1.32 9.39
N ILE A 6 0.84 -0.62 10.28
CA ILE A 6 1.71 0.49 9.94
C ILE A 6 3.10 0.23 10.52
N GLU A 7 4.13 0.45 9.71
CA GLU A 7 5.52 0.41 10.14
C GLU A 7 6.11 1.81 10.03
N GLU A 8 6.83 2.23 11.07
CA GLU A 8 7.52 3.51 11.02
C GLU A 8 8.90 3.31 10.40
N CYS A 9 9.13 3.93 9.24
CA CYS A 9 10.45 3.89 8.59
C CYS A 9 11.38 4.91 9.23
N ASN A 10 10.86 6.11 9.52
CA ASN A 10 11.55 7.19 10.19
C ASN A 10 10.48 8.19 10.65
N PRO A 11 10.82 9.27 11.37
CA PRO A 11 9.80 10.21 11.88
C PRO A 11 8.90 10.82 10.82
N ASN A 12 9.34 10.89 9.57
CA ASN A 12 8.61 11.54 8.49
C ASN A 12 7.92 10.58 7.53
N VAL A 13 8.25 9.28 7.59
CA VAL A 13 7.76 8.29 6.63
C VAL A 13 7.25 7.04 7.34
N SER A 14 6.03 6.65 7.04
CA SER A 14 5.45 5.37 7.49
C SER A 14 5.17 4.49 6.29
N GLU A 15 5.12 3.18 6.50
CA GLU A 15 4.80 2.22 5.47
C GLU A 15 3.58 1.39 5.87
N LEU A 16 2.70 1.11 4.90
CA LEU A 16 1.63 0.15 5.09
C LEU A 16 2.23 -1.25 5.02
N GLY A 17 2.23 -1.97 6.15
CA GLY A 17 2.78 -3.33 6.21
C GLY A 17 1.79 -4.34 5.67
N TRP A 18 0.64 -4.45 6.31
CA TRP A 18 -0.45 -5.35 5.92
C TRP A 18 -1.71 -4.54 5.73
N PHE A 19 -2.44 -4.86 4.66
CA PHE A 19 -3.71 -4.21 4.38
C PHE A 19 -4.64 -5.25 3.75
N ALA A 20 -5.77 -5.50 4.37
CA ALA A 20 -6.72 -6.49 3.88
C ALA A 20 -8.15 -6.09 4.23
N VAL A 21 -9.06 -6.39 3.32
CA VAL A 21 -10.51 -6.27 3.53
C VAL A 21 -11.11 -7.63 3.21
N ALA A 22 -12.06 -8.10 4.03
CA ALA A 22 -12.71 -9.38 3.80
C ALA A 22 -13.28 -9.45 2.39
N ASP A 23 -13.12 -10.59 1.71
CA ASP A 23 -13.49 -10.74 0.30
C ASP A 23 -14.95 -10.38 0.01
N ASP A 24 -15.87 -10.76 0.90
CA ASP A 24 -17.28 -10.47 0.75
C ASP A 24 -17.65 -9.00 1.01
N ARG A 25 -16.69 -8.21 1.48
CA ARG A 25 -16.89 -6.80 1.79
C ARG A 25 -16.07 -5.87 0.89
N GLN A 26 -15.31 -6.43 -0.05
CA GLN A 26 -14.56 -5.62 -1.00
C GLN A 26 -15.52 -4.89 -1.92
N GLY A 27 -15.19 -3.66 -2.27
CA GLY A 27 -16.04 -2.82 -3.10
C GLY A 27 -17.06 -2.00 -2.32
N GLU A 28 -17.14 -2.15 -0.99
CA GLU A 28 -18.07 -1.39 -0.15
C GLU A 28 -17.45 -0.11 0.44
N GLY A 29 -16.26 0.26 0.01
CA GLY A 29 -15.57 1.46 0.51
C GLY A 29 -14.84 1.27 1.82
N ILE A 30 -14.77 0.06 2.36
CA ILE A 30 -14.11 -0.22 3.63
C ILE A 30 -12.63 0.09 3.57
N GLY A 31 -11.97 -0.28 2.46
CA GLY A 31 -10.55 0.02 2.28
C GLY A 31 -10.27 1.51 2.29
N THR A 32 -11.11 2.28 1.62
CA THR A 32 -11.00 3.75 1.59
C THR A 32 -11.21 4.34 2.99
N GLU A 33 -12.18 3.82 3.74
CA GLU A 33 -12.43 4.27 5.11
C GLU A 33 -11.26 3.97 6.03
N LEU A 34 -10.69 2.75 5.94
CA LEU A 34 -9.52 2.38 6.73
C LEU A 34 -8.34 3.30 6.43
N LEU A 35 -8.07 3.55 5.16
CA LEU A 35 -6.97 4.43 4.79
C LEU A 35 -7.20 5.88 5.19
N ALA A 36 -8.44 6.36 5.15
CA ALA A 36 -8.75 7.72 5.61
C ALA A 36 -8.34 7.90 7.08
N GLU A 37 -8.60 6.90 7.92
CA GLU A 37 -8.19 6.93 9.33
C GLU A 37 -6.67 6.90 9.46
N VAL A 38 -5.99 6.11 8.64
CA VAL A 38 -4.52 6.06 8.62
C VAL A 38 -3.94 7.41 8.24
N TYR A 39 -4.48 8.04 7.21
CA TYR A 39 -4.00 9.36 6.76
C TYR A 39 -4.11 10.39 7.87
N ASP A 40 -5.26 10.47 8.54
CA ASP A 40 -5.47 11.41 9.63
C ASP A 40 -4.53 11.14 10.80
N ASP A 41 -4.39 9.87 11.19
CA ASP A 41 -3.52 9.45 12.28
C ASP A 41 -2.06 9.80 11.99
N ARG A 42 -1.59 9.49 10.78
CA ARG A 42 -0.20 9.73 10.42
C ARG A 42 0.11 11.22 10.24
N ARG A 43 -0.83 11.98 9.68
CA ARG A 43 -0.66 13.44 9.62
C ARG A 43 -0.55 14.04 11.00
N ALA A 44 -1.37 13.60 11.94
CA ALA A 44 -1.33 14.08 13.32
C ALA A 44 0.00 13.73 13.99
N ALA A 45 0.63 12.64 13.59
CA ALA A 45 1.94 12.22 14.10
C ALA A 45 3.13 12.93 13.42
N GLY A 46 2.86 13.78 12.43
CA GLY A 46 3.91 14.51 11.72
C GLY A 46 4.51 13.76 10.52
N VAL A 47 3.89 12.65 10.12
CA VAL A 47 4.34 11.88 8.95
C VAL A 47 3.99 12.62 7.67
N GLU A 48 4.94 12.73 6.76
CA GLU A 48 4.78 13.46 5.50
C GLU A 48 4.52 12.56 4.30
N LEU A 49 5.01 11.31 4.36
CA LEU A 49 4.87 10.34 3.27
C LEU A 49 4.41 9.00 3.80
N LEU A 50 3.56 8.35 3.02
CA LEU A 50 3.12 6.99 3.28
C LEU A 50 3.55 6.13 2.09
N SER A 51 4.23 5.01 2.35
CA SER A 51 4.67 4.10 1.30
C SER A 51 3.98 2.76 1.39
N VAL A 52 3.95 2.04 0.28
CA VAL A 52 3.44 0.67 0.23
C VAL A 52 4.23 -0.12 -0.81
N LYS A 53 4.44 -1.41 -0.54
CA LYS A 53 5.05 -2.33 -1.48
C LYS A 53 4.02 -3.33 -1.97
N THR A 54 4.01 -3.61 -3.26
CA THR A 54 3.11 -4.59 -3.85
C THR A 54 3.78 -5.27 -5.04
N LEU A 55 3.17 -6.33 -5.56
CA LEU A 55 3.71 -7.04 -6.71
C LEU A 55 3.61 -6.17 -7.96
N ALA A 56 4.71 -6.08 -8.73
CA ALA A 56 4.78 -5.24 -9.92
C ALA A 56 3.92 -5.79 -11.07
N ASP A 57 3.60 -4.93 -12.02
CA ASP A 57 2.76 -5.25 -13.17
C ASP A 57 3.42 -6.15 -14.21
N THR A 58 4.73 -6.39 -14.08
CA THR A 58 5.44 -7.35 -14.93
C THR A 58 5.04 -8.79 -14.63
N VAL A 59 4.36 -9.03 -13.50
CA VAL A 59 3.79 -10.34 -13.18
C VAL A 59 2.28 -10.26 -13.36
N GLU A 60 1.74 -11.13 -14.20
CA GLU A 60 0.32 -11.16 -14.48
C GLU A 60 -0.45 -11.71 -13.28
N SER A 61 -1.32 -10.88 -12.70
CA SER A 61 -2.18 -11.24 -11.58
C SER A 61 -3.32 -10.25 -11.48
N GLU A 62 -4.56 -10.75 -11.61
CA GLU A 62 -5.74 -9.89 -11.51
C GLU A 62 -5.89 -9.30 -10.10
N ASN A 63 -5.58 -10.08 -9.08
CA ASN A 63 -5.68 -9.61 -7.70
C ASN A 63 -4.74 -8.44 -7.44
N TYR A 64 -3.50 -8.55 -7.87
CA TYR A 64 -2.52 -7.48 -7.67
C TYR A 64 -2.77 -6.29 -8.60
N ALA A 65 -3.34 -6.53 -9.79
CA ALA A 65 -3.75 -5.44 -10.67
C ALA A 65 -4.83 -4.57 -10.01
N ARG A 66 -5.81 -5.20 -9.36
CA ARG A 66 -6.83 -4.48 -8.59
C ARG A 66 -6.23 -3.73 -7.40
N THR A 67 -5.28 -4.34 -6.73
CA THR A 67 -4.57 -3.72 -5.61
C THR A 67 -3.82 -2.47 -6.05
N ARG A 68 -3.07 -2.56 -7.14
CA ARG A 68 -2.35 -1.41 -7.68
C ARG A 68 -3.32 -0.29 -8.10
N ALA A 69 -4.42 -0.64 -8.77
CA ALA A 69 -5.42 0.33 -9.19
C ALA A 69 -6.06 1.02 -7.98
N PHE A 70 -6.30 0.29 -6.91
CA PHE A 70 -6.84 0.85 -5.68
C PHE A 70 -5.86 1.88 -5.08
N TYR A 71 -4.58 1.55 -4.98
CA TYR A 71 -3.60 2.50 -4.45
C TYR A 71 -3.48 3.73 -5.34
N GLU A 72 -3.49 3.56 -6.66
CA GLU A 72 -3.43 4.69 -7.58
C GLU A 72 -4.63 5.61 -7.43
N LYS A 73 -5.82 5.04 -7.27
CA LYS A 73 -7.04 5.80 -7.02
C LYS A 73 -6.98 6.55 -5.69
N GLU A 74 -6.32 5.97 -4.68
CA GLU A 74 -6.13 6.61 -3.39
C GLU A 74 -5.09 7.72 -3.41
N GLY A 75 -4.40 7.90 -4.51
CA GLY A 75 -3.40 8.97 -4.67
C GLY A 75 -1.96 8.51 -4.51
N PHE A 76 -1.73 7.23 -4.36
CA PHE A 76 -0.37 6.69 -4.35
C PHE A 76 0.19 6.73 -5.78
N ARG A 77 1.50 6.93 -5.87
CA ARG A 77 2.20 6.97 -7.16
C ARG A 77 3.34 5.96 -7.17
N HIS A 78 3.47 5.24 -8.27
CA HIS A 78 4.57 4.29 -8.47
C HIS A 78 5.89 5.05 -8.57
N VAL A 79 6.85 4.65 -7.76
CA VAL A 79 8.17 5.31 -7.71
C VAL A 79 9.23 4.44 -8.34
N GLU A 80 9.24 3.15 -8.02
CA GLU A 80 10.30 2.25 -8.42
C GLU A 80 9.84 0.81 -8.38
N THR A 81 10.43 -0.04 -9.23
CA THR A 81 10.28 -1.49 -9.17
C THR A 81 11.65 -2.10 -8.93
N ILE A 82 11.76 -2.94 -7.91
CA ILE A 82 13.01 -3.60 -7.52
C ILE A 82 12.86 -5.10 -7.78
N ASP A 83 13.77 -5.65 -8.60
CA ASP A 83 13.74 -7.05 -8.99
C ASP A 83 15.16 -7.58 -9.15
N PRO A 84 15.61 -8.54 -8.34
CA PRO A 84 14.89 -9.15 -7.22
C PRO A 84 14.84 -8.24 -5.99
N PHE A 85 13.76 -8.37 -5.22
CA PHE A 85 13.64 -7.63 -3.97
C PHE A 85 14.14 -8.50 -2.81
N PRO A 86 15.06 -8.00 -1.97
CA PRO A 86 15.58 -8.78 -0.85
C PRO A 86 14.46 -9.24 0.10
N GLY A 87 14.42 -10.53 0.36
CA GLY A 87 13.42 -11.14 1.23
C GLY A 87 12.17 -11.63 0.51
N TRP A 88 12.00 -11.31 -0.75
CA TRP A 88 10.90 -11.82 -1.57
C TRP A 88 11.40 -12.99 -2.43
N ASP A 89 10.51 -13.93 -2.74
CA ASP A 89 10.86 -15.06 -3.60
C ASP A 89 11.25 -14.59 -5.01
N PRO A 90 12.19 -15.28 -5.67
CA PRO A 90 12.53 -14.95 -7.05
C PRO A 90 11.29 -14.99 -7.95
N GLY A 91 11.21 -14.05 -8.88
CA GLY A 91 10.08 -13.93 -9.78
C GLY A 91 8.95 -13.04 -9.24
N ASN A 92 9.15 -12.45 -8.07
CA ASN A 92 8.18 -11.51 -7.47
C ASN A 92 8.81 -10.12 -7.36
N PRO A 93 8.83 -9.34 -8.44
CA PRO A 93 9.37 -7.98 -8.40
C PRO A 93 8.50 -7.07 -7.54
N CYS A 94 9.14 -6.18 -6.79
CA CYS A 94 8.48 -5.30 -5.86
C CYS A 94 8.27 -3.92 -6.47
N ALA A 95 7.01 -3.50 -6.58
CA ALA A 95 6.68 -2.13 -6.95
C ALA A 95 6.47 -1.31 -5.68
N ILE A 96 7.13 -0.16 -5.62
CA ILE A 96 7.04 0.75 -4.48
C ILE A 96 6.18 1.94 -4.88
N TYR A 97 5.17 2.21 -4.07
CA TYR A 97 4.26 3.33 -4.26
C TYR A 97 4.36 4.26 -3.05
N VAL A 98 4.21 5.55 -3.29
CA VAL A 98 4.21 6.54 -2.20
C VAL A 98 3.05 7.51 -2.37
N LYS A 99 2.59 8.04 -1.24
CA LYS A 99 1.54 9.06 -1.19
C LYS A 99 1.98 10.18 -0.25
N PRO A 100 1.99 11.44 -0.72
CA PRO A 100 2.19 12.58 0.18
C PRO A 100 0.98 12.75 1.09
N LEU A 101 1.22 13.05 2.33
CA LEU A 101 0.14 13.29 3.31
C LEU A 101 -0.13 14.79 3.56
#